data_0467ae70ad4fa541f181cb4b296b0df2
#
_entry.id   0467ae70ad4fa541f181cb4b296b0df2
#
_cell.length_a   1.000
_cell.length_b   1.000
_cell.length_c   1.000
_cell.angle_alpha   90.00
_cell.angle_beta   90.00
_cell.angle_gamma   90.00
#
_symmetry.space_group_name_H-M   'P 1'
#
loop_
_entity.id
_entity.type
_entity.pdbx_description
1 polymer ?
#
loop_
_entity_poly.entity_id
_entity_poly.type
_entity_poly.pdbx_seq_one_letter_code
_entity_poly.pdbx_strand_id
1 'polypeptide(L)'
;ELRDSLGAVNPEVKAQQSIHLVVGNDYSFDLWGRPFSLNTELYYKSLTDVNPYTLENVRIRYRARNNAVAFAYGADVRLAGEFVPGTESWVSIGYLKTKENIDDRGYIFRPSDQRLKFSVLFQDYIKVIPDLKLYLNLTYNTGLPGGSPSYADPYNYQTRLPDYKRADVGFSYILINDNKL
;
A
#
# COMPACT_ATOMS: atom_id res chain seq x y z
N GLU A 1 16.86 10.47 -17.46
CA GLU A 1 16.30 10.75 -18.79
C GLU A 1 15.15 9.78 -19.08
N LEU A 2 13.96 10.31 -19.35
CA LEU A 2 12.82 9.50 -19.76
C LEU A 2 12.89 9.23 -21.27
N ARG A 3 12.67 7.98 -21.64
CA ARG A 3 12.68 7.54 -23.03
C ARG A 3 11.26 7.18 -23.48
N ASP A 4 10.98 7.43 -24.74
CA ASP A 4 9.73 7.01 -25.37
C ASP A 4 9.69 5.50 -25.65
N SER A 5 8.61 5.02 -26.26
CA SER A 5 8.44 3.61 -26.62
C SER A 5 9.47 3.09 -27.62
N LEU A 6 10.16 3.96 -28.34
CA LEU A 6 11.22 3.64 -29.30
C LEU A 6 12.63 3.76 -28.67
N GLY A 7 12.70 4.12 -27.39
CA GLY A 7 13.98 4.29 -26.67
C GLY A 7 14.66 5.63 -26.89
N ALA A 8 14.04 6.56 -27.62
CA ALA A 8 14.56 7.92 -27.81
C ALA A 8 14.28 8.79 -26.59
N VAL A 9 15.26 9.65 -26.24
CA VAL A 9 15.09 10.64 -25.17
C VAL A 9 14.14 11.73 -25.66
N ASN A 10 13.10 12.02 -24.86
CA ASN A 10 12.23 13.15 -25.13
C ASN A 10 12.70 14.35 -24.31
N PRO A 11 13.33 15.37 -24.92
CA PRO A 11 13.80 16.55 -24.21
C PRO A 11 12.67 17.49 -23.75
N GLU A 12 11.46 17.33 -24.28
CA GLU A 12 10.30 18.17 -23.97
C GLU A 12 9.48 17.67 -22.76
N VAL A 13 9.91 16.58 -22.12
CA VAL A 13 9.21 16.05 -20.94
C VAL A 13 9.24 17.05 -19.81
N LYS A 14 8.05 17.43 -19.34
CA LYS A 14 7.85 18.33 -18.20
C LYS A 14 7.86 17.56 -16.89
N ALA A 15 8.10 18.26 -15.79
CA ALA A 15 7.90 17.73 -14.45
C ALA A 15 6.40 17.44 -14.22
N GLN A 16 6.09 16.26 -13.70
CA GLN A 16 4.75 15.95 -13.24
C GLN A 16 4.40 16.81 -12.03
N GLN A 17 3.17 17.28 -11.96
CA GLN A 17 2.71 18.11 -10.84
C GLN A 17 1.66 17.35 -10.04
N SER A 18 1.58 17.63 -8.73
CA SER A 18 0.53 17.08 -7.90
C SER A 18 0.12 18.03 -6.78
N ILE A 19 -1.19 18.07 -6.52
CA ILE A 19 -1.77 18.66 -5.31
C ILE A 19 -2.26 17.51 -4.44
N HIS A 20 -1.84 17.52 -3.18
CA HIS A 20 -2.18 16.48 -2.22
C HIS A 20 -2.84 17.10 -1.00
N LEU A 21 -4.07 16.69 -0.71
CA LEU A 21 -4.84 17.08 0.46
C LEU A 21 -4.96 15.85 1.37
N VAL A 22 -4.62 16.04 2.64
CA VAL A 22 -4.67 14.98 3.66
C VAL A 22 -5.33 15.53 4.90
N VAL A 23 -6.25 14.75 5.47
CA VAL A 23 -6.83 14.98 6.79
C VAL A 23 -6.60 13.72 7.59
N GLY A 24 -5.88 13.84 8.70
CA GLY A 24 -5.55 12.73 9.58
C GLY A 24 -5.94 13.02 11.02
N ASN A 25 -6.16 11.96 11.77
CA ASN A 25 -6.37 11.99 13.20
C ASN A 25 -5.55 10.88 13.86
N ASP A 26 -4.92 11.24 14.96
CA ASP A 26 -4.19 10.32 15.83
C ASP A 26 -4.82 10.42 17.21
N TYR A 27 -5.44 9.33 17.68
CA TYR A 27 -6.17 9.27 18.93
C TYR A 27 -5.65 8.14 19.79
N SER A 28 -5.10 8.52 20.97
CA SER A 28 -4.64 7.58 21.98
C SER A 28 -5.70 7.44 23.07
N PHE A 29 -5.99 6.22 23.51
CA PHE A 29 -7.00 5.92 24.50
C PHE A 29 -6.65 4.65 25.28
N ASP A 30 -7.27 4.49 26.42
CA ASP A 30 -7.18 3.27 27.22
C ASP A 30 -8.37 2.36 26.95
N LEU A 31 -8.09 1.11 26.63
CA LEU A 31 -9.07 0.05 26.48
C LEU A 31 -8.65 -1.13 27.34
N TRP A 32 -9.54 -1.62 28.21
CA TRP A 32 -9.25 -2.66 29.23
C TRP A 32 -8.08 -2.30 30.17
N GLY A 33 -7.88 -1.00 30.44
CA GLY A 33 -6.76 -0.50 31.25
C GLY A 33 -5.40 -0.62 30.57
N ARG A 34 -5.35 -0.62 29.23
CA ARG A 34 -4.14 -0.74 28.42
C ARG A 34 -4.11 0.32 27.33
N PRO A 35 -2.92 0.76 26.89
CA PRO A 35 -2.79 1.79 25.88
C PRO A 35 -3.15 1.26 24.47
N PHE A 36 -3.96 2.04 23.79
CA PHE A 36 -4.30 1.87 22.39
C PHE A 36 -4.14 3.17 21.62
N SER A 37 -3.86 3.07 20.33
CA SER A 37 -3.84 4.20 19.41
C SER A 37 -4.65 3.87 18.14
N LEU A 38 -5.45 4.83 17.71
CA LEU A 38 -6.19 4.78 16.47
C LEU A 38 -5.69 5.89 15.55
N ASN A 39 -5.04 5.52 14.47
CA ASN A 39 -4.64 6.44 13.40
C ASN A 39 -5.61 6.32 12.25
N THR A 40 -6.13 7.44 11.79
CA THR A 40 -7.03 7.51 10.63
C THR A 40 -6.57 8.60 9.70
N GLU A 41 -6.62 8.33 8.40
CA GLU A 41 -6.22 9.28 7.37
C GLU A 41 -7.16 9.20 6.18
N LEU A 42 -7.57 10.36 5.68
CA LEU A 42 -8.29 10.52 4.42
C LEU A 42 -7.44 11.39 3.50
N TYR A 43 -7.31 10.98 2.25
CA TYR A 43 -6.49 11.72 1.31
C TYR A 43 -7.11 11.80 -0.09
N TYR A 44 -6.80 12.90 -0.75
CA TYR A 44 -7.09 13.14 -2.15
C TYR A 44 -5.87 13.72 -2.84
N LYS A 45 -5.50 13.19 -4.00
CA LYS A 45 -4.38 13.66 -4.81
C LYS A 45 -4.83 13.89 -6.24
N SER A 46 -4.61 15.09 -6.76
CA SER A 46 -4.75 15.44 -8.17
C SER A 46 -3.38 15.51 -8.82
N LEU A 47 -3.25 14.96 -10.01
CA LEU A 47 -1.99 14.94 -10.76
C LEU A 47 -2.20 15.48 -12.17
N THR A 48 -1.29 16.33 -12.61
CA THR A 48 -1.24 16.89 -13.96
C THR A 48 0.11 16.63 -14.61
N ASP A 49 0.19 16.76 -15.92
CA ASP A 49 1.38 16.46 -16.71
C ASP A 49 1.93 15.04 -16.42
N VAL A 50 1.04 14.09 -16.22
CA VAL A 50 1.42 12.71 -15.86
C VAL A 50 2.04 12.01 -17.06
N ASN A 51 3.14 11.31 -16.81
CA ASN A 51 3.72 10.35 -17.75
C ASN A 51 3.13 8.96 -17.44
N PRO A 52 2.21 8.43 -18.26
CA PRO A 52 1.69 7.10 -18.08
C PRO A 52 2.80 6.06 -18.12
N TYR A 53 2.61 4.96 -17.40
CA TYR A 53 3.54 3.85 -17.39
C TYR A 53 2.83 2.50 -17.41
N THR A 54 3.54 1.50 -17.89
CA THR A 54 3.13 0.10 -17.81
C THR A 54 4.13 -0.68 -16.97
N LEU A 55 3.67 -1.76 -16.35
CA LEU A 55 4.51 -2.73 -15.66
C LEU A 55 4.75 -3.92 -16.56
N GLU A 56 6.01 -4.15 -16.93
CA GLU A 56 6.44 -5.27 -17.75
C GLU A 56 7.50 -6.07 -17.01
N ASN A 57 7.22 -7.33 -16.70
CA ASN A 57 8.17 -8.21 -16.01
C ASN A 57 8.87 -7.51 -14.83
N VAL A 58 8.11 -6.86 -13.94
CA VAL A 58 8.61 -6.09 -12.80
C VAL A 58 9.34 -4.78 -13.16
N ARG A 59 9.40 -4.42 -14.43
CA ARG A 59 10.00 -3.16 -14.88
C ARG A 59 8.93 -2.12 -15.18
N ILE A 60 9.21 -0.88 -14.75
CA ILE A 60 8.38 0.28 -15.10
C ILE A 60 8.83 0.81 -16.45
N ARG A 61 7.87 0.92 -17.38
CA ARG A 61 8.07 1.51 -18.71
C ARG A 61 7.24 2.77 -18.82
N TYR A 62 7.89 3.91 -18.76
CA TYR A 62 7.24 5.21 -18.91
C TYR A 62 6.95 5.55 -20.37
N ARG A 63 5.79 6.19 -20.59
CA ARG A 63 5.46 6.85 -21.85
C ARG A 63 5.73 8.34 -21.68
N ALA A 64 6.94 8.79 -22.03
CA ALA A 64 7.46 10.13 -21.76
C ALA A 64 6.78 11.23 -22.61
N ARG A 65 5.50 11.52 -22.39
CA ARG A 65 4.70 12.47 -23.19
C ARG A 65 3.94 13.50 -22.38
N ASN A 66 3.84 13.38 -21.06
CA ASN A 66 3.02 14.23 -20.18
C ASN A 66 1.55 14.37 -20.66
N ASN A 67 1.01 13.32 -21.25
CA ASN A 67 -0.27 13.32 -21.93
C ASN A 67 -1.40 12.75 -21.09
N ALA A 68 -1.26 12.75 -19.76
CA ALA A 68 -2.28 12.26 -18.86
C ALA A 68 -2.52 13.20 -17.68
N VAL A 69 -3.75 13.13 -17.17
CA VAL A 69 -4.14 13.61 -15.86
C VAL A 69 -4.57 12.42 -15.02
N ALA A 70 -4.39 12.51 -13.71
CA ALA A 70 -4.73 11.42 -12.82
C ALA A 70 -5.26 11.93 -11.48
N PHE A 71 -5.94 11.05 -10.76
CA PHE A 71 -6.30 11.29 -9.37
C PHE A 71 -6.10 10.03 -8.54
N ALA A 72 -5.91 10.23 -7.24
CA ALA A 72 -5.96 9.19 -6.24
C ALA A 72 -6.73 9.68 -5.02
N TYR A 73 -7.54 8.83 -4.43
CA TYR A 73 -8.14 9.08 -3.13
C TYR A 73 -8.23 7.80 -2.33
N GLY A 74 -8.26 7.94 -1.04
CA GLY A 74 -8.32 6.79 -0.17
C GLY A 74 -8.51 7.14 1.29
N ALA A 75 -8.54 6.08 2.09
CA ALA A 75 -8.62 6.13 3.52
C ALA A 75 -7.74 5.04 4.11
N ASP A 76 -7.01 5.36 5.15
CA ASP A 76 -6.22 4.42 5.93
C ASP A 76 -6.65 4.47 7.39
N VAL A 77 -6.79 3.30 8.01
CA VAL A 77 -7.13 3.13 9.42
C VAL A 77 -6.16 2.12 10.03
N ARG A 78 -5.56 2.48 11.16
CA ARG A 78 -4.72 1.57 11.95
C ARG A 78 -5.10 1.66 13.41
N LEU A 79 -5.40 0.51 14.00
CA LEU A 79 -5.56 0.32 15.42
C LEU A 79 -4.35 -0.47 15.95
N ALA A 80 -3.60 0.11 16.87
CA ALA A 80 -2.47 -0.54 17.53
C ALA A 80 -2.66 -0.49 19.05
N GLY A 81 -2.10 -1.45 19.78
CA GLY A 81 -2.16 -1.45 21.23
C GLY A 81 -1.86 -2.80 21.84
N GLU A 82 -2.01 -2.85 23.16
CA GLU A 82 -1.80 -4.06 23.94
C GLU A 82 -3.05 -4.94 23.99
N PHE A 83 -3.33 -5.68 22.94
CA PHE A 83 -4.41 -6.69 22.92
C PHE A 83 -4.11 -7.81 23.94
N VAL A 84 -2.85 -8.16 24.09
CA VAL A 84 -2.33 -9.05 25.13
C VAL A 84 -1.33 -8.28 25.97
N PRO A 85 -1.40 -8.32 27.34
CA PRO A 85 -0.50 -7.58 28.20
C PRO A 85 0.98 -7.82 27.88
N GLY A 86 1.74 -6.72 27.75
CA GLY A 86 3.17 -6.76 27.44
C GLY A 86 3.53 -7.06 25.98
N THR A 87 2.52 -7.11 25.06
CA THR A 87 2.77 -7.28 23.64
C THR A 87 2.01 -6.24 22.83
N GLU A 88 2.68 -5.62 21.88
CA GLU A 88 2.03 -4.72 20.93
C GLU A 88 1.52 -5.50 19.72
N SER A 89 0.25 -5.33 19.40
CA SER A 89 -0.39 -5.88 18.21
C SER A 89 -1.10 -4.77 17.45
N TRP A 90 -1.32 -4.96 16.15
CA TRP A 90 -2.03 -3.96 15.37
C TRP A 90 -2.81 -4.59 14.21
N VAL A 91 -3.83 -3.88 13.78
CA VAL A 91 -4.59 -4.14 12.56
C VAL A 91 -4.65 -2.86 11.73
N SER A 92 -4.45 -2.99 10.42
CA SER A 92 -4.60 -1.87 9.51
C SER A 92 -5.45 -2.25 8.29
N ILE A 93 -6.24 -1.28 7.85
CA ILE A 93 -7.07 -1.37 6.65
C ILE A 93 -6.84 -0.11 5.85
N GLY A 94 -6.47 -0.28 4.57
CA GLY A 94 -6.30 0.82 3.63
C GLY A 94 -7.18 0.62 2.40
N TYR A 95 -7.82 1.68 1.97
CA TYR A 95 -8.56 1.76 0.72
C TYR A 95 -7.95 2.80 -0.19
N LEU A 96 -7.63 2.42 -1.42
CA LEU A 96 -7.10 3.32 -2.44
C LEU A 96 -7.87 3.16 -3.74
N LYS A 97 -8.24 4.27 -4.36
CA LYS A 97 -8.69 4.29 -5.76
C LYS A 97 -7.87 5.32 -6.52
N THR A 98 -7.22 4.88 -7.59
CA THR A 98 -6.46 5.77 -8.47
C THR A 98 -6.76 5.47 -9.92
N LYS A 99 -7.01 6.53 -10.70
CA LYS A 99 -7.30 6.48 -12.12
C LYS A 99 -6.51 7.53 -12.88
N GLU A 100 -6.30 7.29 -14.14
CA GLU A 100 -5.67 8.23 -15.07
C GLU A 100 -6.47 8.32 -16.37
N ASN A 101 -6.43 9.50 -16.98
CA ASN A 101 -7.02 9.77 -18.29
C ASN A 101 -5.87 10.13 -19.22
N ILE A 102 -5.62 9.28 -20.20
CA ILE A 102 -4.53 9.39 -21.17
C ILE A 102 -5.13 9.88 -22.48
N ASP A 103 -4.57 10.94 -23.05
CA ASP A 103 -5.01 11.53 -24.32
C ASP A 103 -6.53 11.87 -24.33
N ASP A 104 -7.07 12.23 -23.18
CA ASP A 104 -8.48 12.59 -22.96
C ASP A 104 -9.51 11.52 -23.38
N ARG A 105 -9.09 10.23 -23.37
CA ARG A 105 -9.89 9.06 -23.79
C ARG A 105 -10.81 8.51 -22.69
N GLY A 106 -10.84 9.15 -21.50
CA GLY A 106 -11.59 8.70 -20.32
C GLY A 106 -10.71 8.03 -19.27
N TYR A 107 -11.27 7.80 -18.09
CA TYR A 107 -10.52 7.33 -16.93
C TYR A 107 -10.42 5.81 -16.86
N ILE A 108 -9.19 5.31 -16.82
CA ILE A 108 -8.82 3.90 -16.56
C ILE A 108 -8.11 3.75 -15.22
N PHE A 109 -7.96 2.53 -14.72
CA PHE A 109 -7.20 2.26 -13.51
C PHE A 109 -5.70 2.42 -13.77
N ARG A 110 -5.03 3.12 -12.85
CA ARG A 110 -3.57 3.18 -12.87
C ARG A 110 -2.98 1.84 -12.43
N PRO A 111 -1.77 1.49 -12.90
CA PRO A 111 -1.11 0.25 -12.47
C PRO A 111 -0.91 0.10 -10.97
N SER A 112 -0.97 1.20 -10.22
CA SER A 112 -0.87 1.24 -8.75
C SER A 112 -2.22 1.16 -8.02
N ASP A 113 -3.35 0.97 -8.71
CA ASP A 113 -4.69 0.94 -8.12
C ASP A 113 -4.94 -0.36 -7.33
N GLN A 114 -4.42 -0.44 -6.13
CA GLN A 114 -4.67 -1.53 -5.19
C GLN A 114 -5.79 -1.15 -4.22
N ARG A 115 -6.99 -1.68 -4.45
CA ARG A 115 -8.22 -1.23 -3.80
C ARG A 115 -8.27 -1.40 -2.31
N LEU A 116 -7.91 -2.56 -1.84
CA LEU A 116 -7.97 -2.90 -0.42
C LEU A 116 -6.64 -3.50 0.00
N LYS A 117 -6.12 -3.01 1.11
CA LYS A 117 -4.98 -3.57 1.84
C LYS A 117 -5.44 -3.84 3.26
N PHE A 118 -5.19 -5.03 3.74
CA PHE A 118 -5.46 -5.43 5.10
C PHE A 118 -4.24 -6.13 5.65
N SER A 119 -3.82 -5.72 6.85
CA SER A 119 -2.68 -6.33 7.53
C SER A 119 -2.95 -6.42 9.03
N VAL A 120 -2.52 -7.51 9.63
CA VAL A 120 -2.59 -7.75 11.06
C VAL A 120 -1.26 -8.26 11.54
N LEU A 121 -0.73 -7.68 12.60
CA LEU A 121 0.29 -8.30 13.44
C LEU A 121 -0.33 -8.57 14.80
N PHE A 122 -0.42 -9.84 15.17
CA PHE A 122 -0.85 -10.27 16.50
C PHE A 122 0.28 -10.96 17.22
N GLN A 123 0.47 -10.62 18.50
CA GLN A 123 1.50 -11.19 19.35
C GLN A 123 0.89 -11.68 20.65
N ASP A 124 1.37 -12.82 21.14
CA ASP A 124 0.95 -13.39 22.42
C ASP A 124 2.09 -14.20 23.05
N TYR A 125 2.05 -14.35 24.39
CA TYR A 125 2.90 -15.28 25.12
C TYR A 125 2.17 -16.60 25.34
N ILE A 126 2.89 -17.68 25.18
CA ILE A 126 2.33 -19.01 25.46
C ILE A 126 2.32 -19.22 26.97
N LYS A 127 1.14 -19.25 27.60
CA LYS A 127 0.97 -19.33 29.05
C LYS A 127 1.71 -20.49 29.72
N VAL A 128 1.83 -21.63 29.01
CA VAL A 128 2.55 -22.82 29.52
C VAL A 128 4.08 -22.63 29.46
N ILE A 129 4.56 -21.75 28.58
CA ILE A 129 5.99 -21.42 28.42
C ILE A 129 6.10 -19.90 28.39
N PRO A 130 6.22 -19.21 29.56
CA PRO A 130 6.14 -17.76 29.63
C PRO A 130 7.21 -17.01 28.85
N ASP A 131 8.37 -17.63 28.61
CA ASP A 131 9.48 -17.02 27.87
C ASP A 131 9.35 -17.24 26.34
N LEU A 132 8.27 -17.94 25.89
CA LEU A 132 7.97 -18.19 24.48
C LEU A 132 6.89 -17.24 23.98
N LYS A 133 7.27 -16.39 23.05
CA LYS A 133 6.38 -15.44 22.36
C LYS A 133 6.05 -15.98 20.96
N LEU A 134 4.75 -15.97 20.65
CA LEU A 134 4.22 -16.27 19.32
C LEU A 134 3.87 -14.97 18.61
N TYR A 135 4.11 -14.89 17.32
CA TYR A 135 3.55 -13.85 16.47
C TYR A 135 2.93 -14.42 15.19
N LEU A 136 1.82 -13.81 14.80
CA LEU A 136 1.07 -14.07 13.59
C LEU A 136 1.01 -12.79 12.77
N ASN A 137 1.48 -12.86 11.52
CA ASN A 137 1.34 -11.77 10.56
C ASN A 137 0.44 -12.22 9.42
N LEU A 138 -0.66 -11.49 9.20
CA LEU A 138 -1.60 -11.72 8.11
C LEU A 138 -1.57 -10.53 7.16
N THR A 139 -1.51 -10.81 5.86
CA THR A 139 -1.58 -9.80 4.81
C THR A 139 -2.56 -10.23 3.73
N TYR A 140 -3.48 -9.32 3.38
CA TYR A 140 -4.39 -9.45 2.26
C TYR A 140 -4.36 -8.16 1.44
N ASN A 141 -4.10 -8.27 0.15
CA ASN A 141 -4.14 -7.15 -0.78
C ASN A 141 -4.93 -7.55 -2.02
N THR A 142 -5.87 -6.70 -2.44
CA THR A 142 -6.55 -6.92 -3.73
C THR A 142 -5.57 -6.82 -4.88
N GLY A 143 -5.84 -7.56 -5.95
CA GLY A 143 -5.00 -7.58 -7.13
C GLY A 143 -4.82 -6.20 -7.77
N LEU A 144 -3.61 -5.91 -8.21
CA LEU A 144 -3.30 -4.72 -9.00
C LEU A 144 -3.86 -4.86 -10.43
N PRO A 145 -4.20 -3.77 -11.11
CA PRO A 145 -4.40 -3.79 -12.55
C PRO A 145 -3.13 -4.30 -13.24
N GLY A 146 -3.28 -5.20 -14.17
CA GLY A 146 -2.11 -5.80 -14.80
C GLY A 146 -2.46 -6.69 -15.98
N GLY A 147 -1.40 -7.26 -16.58
CA GLY A 147 -1.53 -8.15 -17.74
C GLY A 147 -1.45 -7.45 -19.09
N SER A 148 -1.21 -6.13 -19.12
CA SER A 148 -0.95 -5.42 -20.36
C SER A 148 0.45 -5.79 -20.90
N PRO A 149 0.55 -6.26 -22.15
CA PRO A 149 1.84 -6.37 -22.83
C PRO A 149 2.54 -5.02 -22.94
N SER A 150 3.87 -5.06 -23.10
CA SER A 150 4.67 -3.86 -23.36
C SER A 150 4.11 -3.04 -24.50
N TYR A 151 4.01 -1.73 -24.27
CA TYR A 151 3.53 -0.76 -25.26
C TYR A 151 2.12 -1.00 -25.83
N ALA A 152 1.38 -1.99 -25.31
CA ALA A 152 -0.01 -2.16 -25.65
C ALA A 152 -0.86 -0.98 -25.15
N ASP A 153 -2.02 -0.79 -25.75
CA ASP A 153 -2.98 0.22 -25.30
C ASP A 153 -3.56 -0.19 -23.94
N PRO A 154 -3.31 0.56 -22.85
CA PRO A 154 -3.76 0.19 -21.52
C PRO A 154 -5.29 0.16 -21.39
N TYR A 155 -6.03 0.83 -22.28
CA TYR A 155 -7.49 0.81 -22.29
C TYR A 155 -8.08 -0.57 -22.58
N ASN A 156 -7.34 -1.42 -23.29
CA ASN A 156 -7.75 -2.79 -23.62
C ASN A 156 -7.40 -3.80 -22.51
N TYR A 157 -6.62 -3.40 -21.50
CA TYR A 157 -6.07 -4.29 -20.49
C TYR A 157 -6.40 -3.79 -19.07
N GLN A 158 -7.68 -3.77 -18.74
CA GLN A 158 -8.17 -3.32 -17.44
C GLN A 158 -8.49 -4.48 -16.48
N THR A 159 -7.92 -5.66 -16.73
CA THR A 159 -8.03 -6.82 -15.84
C THR A 159 -7.19 -6.64 -14.59
N ARG A 160 -7.51 -7.40 -13.54
CA ARG A 160 -6.74 -7.42 -12.29
C ARG A 160 -6.03 -8.74 -12.11
N LEU A 161 -4.85 -8.66 -11.53
CA LEU A 161 -4.13 -9.83 -11.04
C LEU A 161 -4.89 -10.46 -9.87
N PRO A 162 -4.64 -11.74 -9.56
CA PRO A 162 -5.18 -12.37 -8.37
C PRO A 162 -4.82 -11.62 -7.09
N ASP A 163 -5.68 -11.72 -6.08
CA ASP A 163 -5.43 -11.14 -4.78
C ASP A 163 -4.22 -11.80 -4.11
N TYR A 164 -3.42 -10.98 -3.43
CA TYR A 164 -2.30 -11.45 -2.64
C TYR A 164 -2.75 -11.78 -1.22
N LYS A 165 -2.42 -12.98 -0.77
CA LYS A 165 -2.72 -13.47 0.59
C LYS A 165 -1.47 -14.09 1.17
N ARG A 166 -1.14 -13.72 2.41
CA ARG A 166 0.01 -14.27 3.12
C ARG A 166 -0.29 -14.40 4.61
N ALA A 167 0.17 -15.50 5.19
CA ALA A 167 0.17 -15.72 6.62
C ALA A 167 1.57 -16.19 7.04
N ASP A 168 2.17 -15.52 7.99
CA ASP A 168 3.45 -15.88 8.58
C ASP A 168 3.24 -16.14 10.08
N VAL A 169 3.84 -17.20 10.57
CA VAL A 169 3.90 -17.53 11.99
C VAL A 169 5.35 -17.58 12.42
N GLY A 170 5.64 -17.00 13.57
CA GLY A 170 6.98 -17.05 14.11
C GLY A 170 6.99 -17.16 15.62
N PHE A 171 8.12 -17.58 16.17
CA PHE A 171 8.34 -17.79 17.58
C PHE A 171 9.60 -17.08 18.01
N SER A 172 9.57 -16.52 19.22
CA SER A 172 10.75 -15.95 19.87
C SER A 172 10.83 -16.52 21.29
N TYR A 173 11.97 -17.07 21.68
CA TYR A 173 12.19 -17.62 23.00
C TYR A 173 13.39 -16.96 23.67
N ILE A 174 13.21 -16.53 24.93
CA ILE A 174 14.27 -15.91 25.72
C ILE A 174 15.07 -17.03 26.41
N LEU A 175 16.29 -17.28 25.93
CA LEU A 175 17.16 -18.32 26.46
C LEU A 175 17.84 -17.89 27.78
N ILE A 176 18.21 -16.62 27.91
CA ILE A 176 18.87 -16.03 29.08
C ILE A 176 18.14 -14.75 29.43
N ASN A 177 17.72 -14.61 30.68
CA ASN A 177 17.09 -13.41 31.19
C ASN A 177 17.88 -12.91 32.42
N ASP A 178 18.81 -11.99 32.20
CA ASP A 178 19.71 -11.44 33.25
C ASP A 178 18.95 -10.64 34.33
N ASN A 179 17.66 -10.30 34.12
CA ASN A 179 16.82 -9.61 35.09
C ASN A 179 16.21 -10.54 36.16
N LYS A 180 16.53 -11.82 36.18
CA LYS A 180 16.07 -12.80 37.19
C LYS A 180 17.15 -13.20 38.17
N LEU A 181 18.24 -12.44 38.27
CA LEU A 181 19.27 -12.60 39.31
C LEU A 181 18.99 -11.69 40.51
#